data_01d5bb31d39dfde25285e1eb385d18ed
#
_entry.id   01d5bb31d39dfde25285e1eb385d18ed
#
_cell.length_a   1.000
_cell.length_b   1.000
_cell.length_c   1.000
_cell.angle_alpha   90.00
_cell.angle_beta   90.00
_cell.angle_gamma   90.00
#
_symmetry.space_group_name_H-M   'P 1'
#
loop_
_entity.id
_entity.type
_entity.pdbx_description
1 polymer ?
#
loop_
_entity_poly.entity_id
_entity_poly.type
_entity_poly.pdbx_seq_one_letter_code
_entity_poly.pdbx_strand_id
1 'polypeptide(L)'
;MLLGDYFKNINSNYKKFFFSGISFNSNKILKDNIFFAIKGNNVNGANFILHAIKKGAKIIITEHENEGLKNNILYIKTKNIRKLLAEISFKIYNKIPKNIIAVTGTNGKSSVADFYYQILKFNNKKVASIGTLGVKSKKINLNLTNTTIDPIKLGKILTKLKKNKIENVIMEASSHGLEQNRLDGLNFNSGIFTNLSHDHLDYHKNFKNYLNAKLYLFKKLIKEKGKIISDRSIPEFKKIKKIALNKKFNLHSIHDNSNNFKILSHSFIGESQLLKIKHKNFIFNIKLNLIGKIQLKNVLMSIIAANNDKLSLSKILNIIPKIKPIEGRFEKIGEIKNKSRVILDYAHTPEALKICLLNLKQQFPKKKIVLLFGCGGNRDQNKR
;
A
#
# COMPACT_ATOMS: atom_id res chain seq x y z
N MET A 1 2.45 -28.76 11.02
CA MET A 1 1.39 -28.38 10.05
C MET A 1 1.36 -29.44 8.96
N LEU A 2 0.19 -29.87 8.48
CA LEU A 2 0.08 -30.84 7.38
C LEU A 2 -0.12 -30.15 6.04
N LEU A 3 0.50 -30.63 4.96
CA LEU A 3 0.40 -30.02 3.64
C LEU A 3 -1.04 -29.88 3.15
N GLY A 4 -1.87 -30.90 3.38
CA GLY A 4 -3.27 -30.91 2.93
C GLY A 4 -4.11 -29.76 3.46
N ASP A 5 -3.79 -29.22 4.65
CA ASP A 5 -4.51 -28.08 5.24
C ASP A 5 -4.21 -26.75 4.53
N TYR A 6 -3.05 -26.67 3.87
CA TYR A 6 -2.55 -25.42 3.28
C TYR A 6 -2.56 -25.40 1.76
N PHE A 7 -2.35 -26.55 1.11
CA PHE A 7 -2.26 -26.70 -0.34
C PHE A 7 -3.54 -27.30 -0.91
N LYS A 8 -4.33 -26.53 -1.66
CA LYS A 8 -5.64 -26.97 -2.18
C LYS A 8 -5.55 -28.14 -3.18
N ASN A 9 -4.54 -28.17 -4.02
CA ASN A 9 -4.43 -29.07 -5.17
C ASN A 9 -3.19 -29.99 -5.06
N ILE A 10 -2.83 -30.39 -3.86
CA ILE A 10 -1.73 -31.35 -3.67
C ILE A 10 -2.22 -32.79 -3.91
N ASN A 11 -1.35 -33.63 -4.48
CA ASN A 11 -1.62 -35.05 -4.60
C ASN A 11 -1.99 -35.67 -3.25
N SER A 12 -2.99 -36.58 -3.25
CA SER A 12 -3.50 -37.24 -2.05
C SER A 12 -2.40 -37.88 -1.19
N ASN A 13 -1.41 -38.48 -1.85
CA ASN A 13 -0.27 -39.16 -1.21
C ASN A 13 0.60 -38.24 -0.37
N TYR A 14 0.58 -36.89 -0.65
CA TYR A 14 1.40 -35.89 0.05
C TYR A 14 0.63 -35.08 1.07
N LYS A 15 -0.68 -35.23 1.20
CA LYS A 15 -1.51 -34.43 2.14
C LYS A 15 -1.07 -34.57 3.59
N LYS A 16 -0.57 -35.73 4.01
CA LYS A 16 -0.13 -36.03 5.37
C LYS A 16 1.32 -35.63 5.65
N PHE A 17 2.06 -35.09 4.66
CA PHE A 17 3.42 -34.58 4.89
C PHE A 17 3.40 -33.43 5.89
N PHE A 18 4.26 -33.52 6.89
CA PHE A 18 4.43 -32.50 7.92
C PHE A 18 5.44 -31.46 7.49
N PHE A 19 5.20 -30.21 7.87
CA PHE A 19 6.17 -29.13 7.82
C PHE A 19 6.08 -28.23 9.03
N SER A 20 7.23 -27.67 9.48
CA SER A 20 7.33 -26.83 10.68
C SER A 20 7.20 -25.33 10.36
N GLY A 21 7.53 -24.89 9.15
CA GLY A 21 7.52 -23.50 8.72
C GLY A 21 7.84 -23.31 7.25
N ILE A 22 7.93 -22.07 6.82
CA ILE A 22 8.19 -21.68 5.43
C ILE A 22 9.31 -20.66 5.32
N SER A 23 10.13 -20.71 4.28
CA SER A 23 11.11 -19.68 3.95
C SER A 23 11.40 -19.64 2.45
N PHE A 24 11.76 -18.48 1.92
CA PHE A 24 12.36 -18.29 0.60
C PHE A 24 13.83 -17.87 0.68
N ASN A 25 14.39 -17.83 1.90
CA ASN A 25 15.80 -17.59 2.14
C ASN A 25 16.43 -18.86 2.75
N SER A 26 17.37 -19.49 2.04
CA SER A 26 18.01 -20.73 2.44
C SER A 26 18.76 -20.61 3.78
N ASN A 27 19.29 -19.41 4.11
CA ASN A 27 19.96 -19.17 5.40
C ASN A 27 18.98 -19.18 6.60
N LYS A 28 17.68 -19.01 6.36
CA LYS A 28 16.62 -18.98 7.39
C LYS A 28 15.82 -20.28 7.45
N ILE A 29 16.27 -21.32 6.76
CA ILE A 29 15.65 -22.64 6.82
C ILE A 29 15.97 -23.28 8.17
N LEU A 30 14.94 -23.87 8.75
CA LEU A 30 14.99 -24.72 9.95
C LEU A 30 14.54 -26.13 9.56
N LYS A 31 14.74 -27.09 10.47
CA LYS A 31 14.32 -28.51 10.28
C LYS A 31 12.85 -28.58 9.86
N ASP A 32 12.59 -29.40 8.87
CA ASP A 32 11.26 -29.68 8.29
C ASP A 32 10.54 -28.46 7.67
N ASN A 33 11.29 -27.40 7.32
CA ASN A 33 10.70 -26.27 6.62
C ASN A 33 10.42 -26.57 5.14
N ILE A 34 9.47 -25.79 4.57
CA ILE A 34 9.30 -25.66 3.13
C ILE A 34 10.23 -24.55 2.63
N PHE A 35 11.03 -24.84 1.62
CA PHE A 35 11.80 -23.84 0.89
C PHE A 35 11.13 -23.46 -0.42
N PHE A 36 10.86 -22.18 -0.64
CA PHE A 36 10.34 -21.61 -1.88
C PHE A 36 11.50 -21.11 -2.74
N ALA A 37 11.86 -21.84 -3.79
CA ALA A 37 13.00 -21.55 -4.68
C ALA A 37 12.64 -20.43 -5.68
N ILE A 38 12.46 -19.19 -5.20
CA ILE A 38 11.98 -18.03 -5.98
C ILE A 38 13.11 -17.47 -6.85
N LYS A 39 12.86 -17.29 -8.15
CA LYS A 39 13.73 -16.52 -9.04
C LYS A 39 13.62 -15.03 -8.70
N GLY A 40 14.70 -14.43 -8.18
CA GLY A 40 14.86 -12.99 -7.96
C GLY A 40 15.36 -12.25 -9.19
N ASN A 41 15.54 -10.94 -9.11
CA ASN A 41 16.11 -10.14 -10.19
C ASN A 41 17.61 -10.44 -10.38
N ASN A 42 18.35 -10.56 -9.29
CA ASN A 42 19.80 -10.74 -9.30
C ASN A 42 20.24 -12.17 -8.95
N VAL A 43 19.37 -12.97 -8.35
CA VAL A 43 19.71 -14.29 -7.82
C VAL A 43 18.57 -15.28 -8.11
N ASN A 44 18.94 -16.47 -8.60
CA ASN A 44 17.96 -17.56 -8.80
C ASN A 44 17.88 -18.44 -7.55
N GLY A 45 16.70 -18.54 -6.94
CA GLY A 45 16.44 -19.36 -5.76
C GLY A 45 16.69 -20.86 -5.99
N ALA A 46 16.60 -21.35 -7.23
CA ALA A 46 16.93 -22.72 -7.58
C ALA A 46 18.37 -23.09 -7.21
N ASN A 47 19.32 -22.16 -7.33
CA ASN A 47 20.74 -22.39 -7.00
C ASN A 47 20.97 -22.67 -5.50
N PHE A 48 19.98 -22.40 -4.64
CA PHE A 48 20.07 -22.58 -3.20
C PHE A 48 19.29 -23.81 -2.69
N ILE A 49 18.74 -24.63 -3.57
CA ILE A 49 17.97 -25.82 -3.17
C ILE A 49 18.81 -26.77 -2.33
N LEU A 50 19.99 -27.13 -2.80
CA LEU A 50 20.90 -28.02 -2.08
C LEU A 50 21.32 -27.46 -0.70
N HIS A 51 21.56 -26.14 -0.63
CA HIS A 51 21.87 -25.48 0.64
C HIS A 51 20.65 -25.52 1.58
N ALA A 52 19.44 -25.27 1.08
CA ALA A 52 18.22 -25.36 1.89
C ALA A 52 17.98 -26.78 2.42
N ILE A 53 18.24 -27.82 1.60
CA ILE A 53 18.13 -29.22 2.01
C ILE A 53 19.14 -29.54 3.12
N LYS A 54 20.41 -29.16 2.96
CA LYS A 54 21.44 -29.29 4.00
C LYS A 54 21.07 -28.62 5.31
N LYS A 55 20.31 -27.51 5.27
CA LYS A 55 19.78 -26.80 6.45
C LYS A 55 18.51 -27.42 7.03
N GLY A 56 17.97 -28.48 6.42
CA GLY A 56 16.83 -29.24 6.93
C GLY A 56 15.50 -28.99 6.23
N ALA A 57 15.49 -28.38 5.03
CA ALA A 57 14.26 -28.33 4.22
C ALA A 57 13.85 -29.75 3.80
N LYS A 58 12.59 -30.09 4.02
CA LYS A 58 12.00 -31.39 3.62
C LYS A 58 11.11 -31.26 2.41
N ILE A 59 10.70 -30.05 2.06
CA ILE A 59 9.79 -29.77 0.97
C ILE A 59 10.36 -28.59 0.18
N ILE A 60 10.45 -28.76 -1.14
CA ILE A 60 10.94 -27.74 -2.07
C ILE A 60 9.81 -27.33 -3.02
N ILE A 61 9.48 -26.07 -3.04
CA ILE A 61 8.55 -25.49 -4.02
C ILE A 61 9.36 -24.89 -5.17
N THR A 62 9.05 -25.28 -6.41
CA THR A 62 9.80 -24.86 -7.61
C THR A 62 8.88 -24.71 -8.82
N GLU A 63 9.35 -23.99 -9.85
CA GLU A 63 8.66 -23.84 -11.14
C GLU A 63 9.16 -24.84 -12.20
N HIS A 64 10.33 -25.43 -12.00
CA HIS A 64 11.07 -26.19 -13.02
C HIS A 64 11.14 -27.71 -12.76
N GLU A 65 11.25 -28.13 -11.50
CA GLU A 65 11.35 -29.55 -11.17
C GLU A 65 9.99 -30.27 -11.25
N ASN A 66 10.04 -31.54 -11.62
CA ASN A 66 8.86 -32.39 -11.60
C ASN A 66 8.44 -32.71 -10.15
N GLU A 67 7.12 -32.74 -9.94
CA GLU A 67 6.53 -33.10 -8.64
C GLU A 67 6.87 -34.54 -8.29
N GLY A 68 7.23 -34.77 -7.02
CA GLY A 68 7.51 -36.12 -6.53
C GLY A 68 8.49 -36.17 -5.38
N LEU A 69 8.64 -37.34 -4.78
CA LEU A 69 9.58 -37.63 -3.72
C LEU A 69 10.92 -38.08 -4.33
N LYS A 70 12.01 -37.34 -3.99
CA LYS A 70 13.39 -37.67 -4.41
C LYS A 70 14.30 -37.62 -3.18
N ASN A 71 14.96 -38.72 -2.84
CA ASN A 71 15.87 -38.81 -1.69
C ASN A 71 15.26 -38.25 -0.39
N ASN A 72 14.02 -38.66 -0.07
CA ASN A 72 13.26 -38.18 1.10
C ASN A 72 12.94 -36.65 1.11
N ILE A 73 13.11 -35.97 0.00
CA ILE A 73 12.72 -34.56 -0.19
C ILE A 73 11.53 -34.51 -1.16
N LEU A 74 10.46 -33.85 -0.72
CA LEU A 74 9.27 -33.70 -1.57
C LEU A 74 9.41 -32.44 -2.43
N TYR A 75 9.39 -32.58 -3.74
CA TYR A 75 9.33 -31.49 -4.71
C TYR A 75 7.88 -31.24 -5.11
N ILE A 76 7.44 -29.98 -5.04
CA ILE A 76 6.10 -29.54 -5.47
C ILE A 76 6.26 -28.51 -6.57
N LYS A 77 5.69 -28.80 -7.74
CA LYS A 77 5.69 -27.88 -8.89
C LYS A 77 4.57 -26.86 -8.80
N THR A 78 4.86 -25.62 -9.15
CA THR A 78 3.85 -24.56 -9.23
C THR A 78 4.11 -23.64 -10.43
N LYS A 79 3.04 -23.09 -11.01
CA LYS A 79 3.13 -22.11 -12.10
C LYS A 79 3.47 -20.69 -11.61
N ASN A 80 3.23 -20.39 -10.33
CA ASN A 80 3.51 -19.09 -9.75
C ASN A 80 3.89 -19.25 -8.27
N ILE A 81 5.19 -19.40 -8.06
CA ILE A 81 5.77 -19.62 -6.72
C ILE A 81 5.56 -18.46 -5.76
N ARG A 82 5.59 -17.20 -6.28
CA ARG A 82 5.40 -16.00 -5.47
C ARG A 82 3.98 -15.89 -4.93
N LYS A 83 3.00 -16.17 -5.79
CA LYS A 83 1.59 -16.20 -5.41
C LYS A 83 1.31 -17.29 -4.38
N LEU A 84 1.83 -18.50 -4.62
CA LEU A 84 1.67 -19.61 -3.70
C LEU A 84 2.30 -19.30 -2.33
N LEU A 85 3.52 -18.70 -2.29
CA LEU A 85 4.15 -18.26 -1.04
C LEU A 85 3.25 -17.31 -0.27
N ALA A 86 2.66 -16.33 -0.94
CA ALA A 86 1.80 -15.35 -0.28
C ALA A 86 0.53 -16.01 0.28
N GLU A 87 -0.16 -16.82 -0.53
CA GLU A 87 -1.37 -17.54 -0.12
C GLU A 87 -1.11 -18.46 1.09
N ILE A 88 -0.01 -19.22 1.08
CA ILE A 88 0.38 -20.08 2.20
C ILE A 88 0.76 -19.26 3.44
N SER A 89 1.51 -18.17 3.25
CA SER A 89 1.88 -17.28 4.36
C SER A 89 0.66 -16.76 5.11
N PHE A 90 -0.37 -16.26 4.41
CA PHE A 90 -1.57 -15.72 5.05
C PHE A 90 -2.54 -16.80 5.54
N LYS A 91 -2.41 -18.05 5.09
CA LYS A 91 -3.09 -19.19 5.73
C LYS A 91 -2.41 -19.58 7.06
N ILE A 92 -1.08 -19.58 7.11
CA ILE A 92 -0.32 -19.86 8.35
C ILE A 92 -0.56 -18.73 9.38
N TYR A 93 -0.45 -17.47 8.93
CA TYR A 93 -0.65 -16.28 9.77
C TYR A 93 -2.08 -15.73 9.61
N ASN A 94 -3.10 -16.57 9.87
CA ASN A 94 -4.51 -16.25 9.59
C ASN A 94 -5.18 -15.34 10.64
N LYS A 95 -4.57 -15.14 11.80
CA LYS A 95 -5.07 -14.23 12.83
C LYS A 95 -4.69 -12.78 12.47
N ILE A 96 -5.45 -12.16 11.57
CA ILE A 96 -5.20 -10.82 11.04
C ILE A 96 -6.30 -9.82 11.45
N PRO A 97 -6.06 -8.51 11.39
CA PRO A 97 -7.06 -7.47 11.63
C PRO A 97 -8.30 -7.62 10.74
N LYS A 98 -9.48 -7.20 11.23
CA LYS A 98 -10.75 -7.36 10.50
C LYS A 98 -10.90 -6.37 9.34
N ASN A 99 -10.37 -5.14 9.52
CA ASN A 99 -10.48 -4.07 8.54
C ASN A 99 -9.10 -3.73 7.99
N ILE A 100 -8.81 -4.24 6.80
CA ILE A 100 -7.54 -3.99 6.10
C ILE A 100 -7.83 -3.22 4.82
N ILE A 101 -7.14 -2.09 4.64
CA ILE A 101 -7.26 -1.19 3.49
C ILE A 101 -5.91 -1.14 2.76
N ALA A 102 -5.95 -1.17 1.43
CA ALA A 102 -4.75 -0.97 0.61
C ALA A 102 -4.82 0.35 -0.16
N VAL A 103 -3.71 1.07 -0.22
CA VAL A 103 -3.56 2.26 -1.06
C VAL A 103 -2.46 2.06 -2.10
N THR A 104 -2.80 2.30 -3.37
CA THR A 104 -1.88 2.26 -4.50
C THR A 104 -1.94 3.54 -5.32
N GLY A 105 -0.97 3.76 -6.17
CA GLY A 105 -0.79 4.93 -7.02
C GLY A 105 0.69 5.26 -7.20
N THR A 106 1.03 6.28 -7.96
CA THR A 106 2.42 6.74 -8.07
C THR A 106 2.77 7.57 -6.84
N ASN A 107 2.06 8.64 -6.60
CA ASN A 107 2.27 9.57 -5.50
C ASN A 107 1.11 9.54 -4.49
N GLY A 108 1.33 10.01 -3.27
CA GLY A 108 0.29 10.17 -2.24
C GLY A 108 -0.03 8.93 -1.41
N LYS A 109 0.55 7.75 -1.68
CA LYS A 109 0.29 6.52 -0.90
C LYS A 109 0.56 6.70 0.59
N SER A 110 1.76 7.15 0.94
CA SER A 110 2.18 7.37 2.34
C SER A 110 1.32 8.45 3.00
N SER A 111 0.97 9.52 2.25
CA SER A 111 0.10 10.58 2.75
C SER A 111 -1.29 10.05 3.10
N VAL A 112 -1.92 9.32 2.20
CA VAL A 112 -3.23 8.70 2.46
C VAL A 112 -3.16 7.72 3.64
N ALA A 113 -2.13 6.89 3.70
CA ALA A 113 -1.97 5.93 4.78
C ALA A 113 -1.79 6.60 6.16
N ASP A 114 -0.97 7.65 6.24
CA ASP A 114 -0.75 8.35 7.50
C ASP A 114 -1.96 9.21 7.90
N PHE A 115 -2.63 9.90 6.98
CA PHE A 115 -3.84 10.65 7.30
C PHE A 115 -4.97 9.74 7.78
N TYR A 116 -5.16 8.57 7.17
CA TYR A 116 -6.08 7.56 7.70
C TYR A 116 -5.70 7.14 9.12
N TYR A 117 -4.41 6.88 9.35
CA TYR A 117 -3.90 6.56 10.69
C TYR A 117 -4.20 7.68 11.69
N GLN A 118 -3.92 8.94 11.35
CA GLN A 118 -4.18 10.08 12.23
C GLN A 118 -5.68 10.26 12.51
N ILE A 119 -6.53 10.17 11.47
CA ILE A 119 -8.00 10.26 11.61
C ILE A 119 -8.50 9.24 12.64
N LEU A 120 -8.11 7.97 12.51
CA LEU A 120 -8.57 6.94 13.44
C LEU A 120 -7.94 7.10 14.83
N LYS A 121 -6.66 7.47 14.93
CA LYS A 121 -5.96 7.71 16.19
C LYS A 121 -6.63 8.83 16.99
N PHE A 122 -6.92 9.98 16.36
CA PHE A 122 -7.58 11.12 17.02
C PHE A 122 -9.05 10.81 17.39
N ASN A 123 -9.67 9.83 16.76
CA ASN A 123 -10.97 9.29 17.16
C ASN A 123 -10.87 8.09 18.12
N ASN A 124 -9.75 7.93 18.81
CA ASN A 124 -9.50 6.88 19.80
C ASN A 124 -9.69 5.44 19.27
N LYS A 125 -9.53 5.23 17.95
CA LYS A 125 -9.58 3.89 17.36
C LYS A 125 -8.17 3.26 17.32
N LYS A 126 -8.12 1.95 17.60
CA LYS A 126 -6.89 1.18 17.47
C LYS A 126 -6.59 0.95 15.99
N VAL A 127 -5.50 1.51 15.51
CA VAL A 127 -5.12 1.55 14.10
C VAL A 127 -3.62 1.36 13.91
N ALA A 128 -3.23 0.81 12.77
CA ALA A 128 -1.86 0.80 12.29
C ALA A 128 -1.79 1.22 10.81
N SER A 129 -0.67 1.83 10.42
CA SER A 129 -0.26 1.99 9.03
C SER A 129 0.98 1.16 8.74
N ILE A 130 1.08 0.63 7.50
CA ILE A 130 2.21 -0.18 7.03
C ILE A 130 2.63 0.35 5.65
N GLY A 131 3.87 0.73 5.49
CA GLY A 131 4.34 1.25 4.20
C GLY A 131 5.76 1.78 4.24
N THR A 132 6.04 2.77 3.42
CA THR A 132 7.36 3.40 3.28
C THR A 132 7.90 3.95 4.61
N LEU A 133 7.03 4.46 5.46
CA LEU A 133 7.36 4.96 6.80
C LEU A 133 7.42 3.85 7.87
N GLY A 134 7.46 2.61 7.44
CA GLY A 134 7.49 1.47 8.36
C GLY A 134 6.10 1.00 8.83
N VAL A 135 6.06 0.34 9.99
CA VAL A 135 4.84 0.01 10.72
C VAL A 135 4.67 1.04 11.83
N LYS A 136 3.54 1.75 11.82
CA LYS A 136 3.21 2.78 12.81
C LYS A 136 1.93 2.41 13.53
N SER A 137 2.00 2.28 14.85
CA SER A 137 0.84 2.10 15.72
C SER A 137 1.14 2.64 17.12
N LYS A 138 0.15 2.64 18.03
CA LYS A 138 0.40 3.07 19.41
C LYS A 138 1.42 2.17 20.14
N LYS A 139 1.50 0.87 19.79
CA LYS A 139 2.30 -0.14 20.52
C LYS A 139 3.44 -0.74 19.69
N ILE A 140 3.42 -0.60 18.38
CA ILE A 140 4.37 -1.26 17.48
C ILE A 140 4.83 -0.25 16.44
N ASN A 141 6.13 0.06 16.49
CA ASN A 141 6.81 0.89 15.49
C ASN A 141 8.00 0.09 14.96
N LEU A 142 8.07 -0.11 13.64
CA LEU A 142 9.12 -0.92 13.01
C LEU A 142 9.53 -0.26 11.68
N ASN A 143 10.81 -0.13 11.46
CA ASN A 143 11.32 0.27 10.15
C ASN A 143 11.22 -0.90 9.17
N LEU A 144 10.87 -0.60 7.94
CA LEU A 144 10.74 -1.56 6.85
C LEU A 144 11.72 -1.22 5.72
N THR A 145 12.26 -2.25 5.08
CA THR A 145 13.19 -2.09 3.94
C THR A 145 12.48 -1.83 2.61
N ASN A 146 11.20 -2.17 2.52
CA ASN A 146 10.39 -2.01 1.32
C ASN A 146 9.01 -1.48 1.67
N THR A 147 8.43 -0.68 0.78
CA THR A 147 7.05 -0.17 0.90
C THR A 147 6.03 -1.29 1.08
N THR A 148 6.15 -2.35 0.27
CA THR A 148 5.36 -3.59 0.41
C THR A 148 6.32 -4.74 0.66
N ILE A 149 6.35 -5.23 1.87
CA ILE A 149 7.27 -6.28 2.33
C ILE A 149 6.86 -7.66 1.86
N ASP A 150 7.73 -8.66 2.08
CA ASP A 150 7.44 -10.06 1.79
C ASP A 150 6.25 -10.59 2.61
N PRO A 151 5.52 -11.60 2.09
CA PRO A 151 4.28 -12.06 2.71
C PRO A 151 4.49 -12.76 4.06
N ILE A 152 5.63 -13.41 4.30
CA ILE A 152 5.92 -14.06 5.58
C ILE A 152 6.06 -13.00 6.69
N LYS A 153 6.89 -11.99 6.44
CA LYS A 153 7.08 -10.89 7.38
C LYS A 153 5.79 -10.11 7.60
N LEU A 154 5.02 -9.87 6.53
CA LEU A 154 3.73 -9.17 6.61
C LEU A 154 2.73 -9.96 7.43
N GLY A 155 2.60 -11.27 7.22
CA GLY A 155 1.71 -12.14 7.99
C GLY A 155 2.04 -12.14 9.49
N LYS A 156 3.33 -12.21 9.84
CA LYS A 156 3.80 -12.09 11.24
C LYS A 156 3.42 -10.74 11.86
N ILE A 157 3.60 -9.65 11.12
CA ILE A 157 3.25 -8.29 11.58
C ILE A 157 1.74 -8.17 11.79
N LEU A 158 0.91 -8.61 10.83
CA LEU A 158 -0.55 -8.56 10.95
C LEU A 158 -1.04 -9.38 12.15
N THR A 159 -0.47 -10.57 12.38
CA THR A 159 -0.77 -11.38 13.56
C THR A 159 -0.39 -10.67 14.86
N LYS A 160 0.78 -10.00 14.90
CA LYS A 160 1.20 -9.22 16.08
C LYS A 160 0.29 -8.01 16.31
N LEU A 161 -0.15 -7.32 15.27
CA LEU A 161 -1.11 -6.22 15.36
C LEU A 161 -2.45 -6.73 15.93
N LYS A 162 -2.96 -7.85 15.43
CA LYS A 162 -4.19 -8.48 15.90
C LYS A 162 -4.12 -8.88 17.37
N LYS A 163 -3.01 -9.49 17.81
CA LYS A 163 -2.77 -9.81 19.23
C LYS A 163 -2.82 -8.56 20.12
N ASN A 164 -2.41 -7.39 19.59
CA ASN A 164 -2.51 -6.10 20.28
C ASN A 164 -3.90 -5.44 20.13
N LYS A 165 -4.92 -6.20 19.68
CA LYS A 165 -6.31 -5.73 19.50
C LYS A 165 -6.42 -4.57 18.48
N ILE A 166 -5.49 -4.47 17.50
CA ILE A 166 -5.55 -3.50 16.40
C ILE A 166 -6.38 -4.15 15.30
N GLU A 167 -7.54 -3.56 15.01
CA GLU A 167 -8.51 -4.09 14.04
C GLU A 167 -8.54 -3.30 12.74
N ASN A 168 -7.94 -2.11 12.71
CA ASN A 168 -7.90 -1.26 11.53
C ASN A 168 -6.46 -1.13 11.06
N VAL A 169 -6.21 -1.52 9.82
CA VAL A 169 -4.88 -1.42 9.19
C VAL A 169 -5.05 -0.81 7.82
N ILE A 170 -4.23 0.19 7.50
CA ILE A 170 -4.01 0.65 6.14
C ILE A 170 -2.60 0.29 5.72
N MET A 171 -2.44 -0.16 4.48
CA MET A 171 -1.11 -0.48 3.94
C MET A 171 -0.89 0.06 2.54
N GLU A 172 0.36 0.42 2.28
CA GLU A 172 0.78 0.80 0.94
C GLU A 172 0.99 -0.46 0.08
N ALA A 173 0.31 -0.50 -1.07
CA ALA A 173 0.45 -1.53 -2.10
C ALA A 173 1.24 -0.95 -3.29
N SER A 174 2.56 -1.13 -3.28
CA SER A 174 3.44 -0.71 -4.38
C SER A 174 3.18 -1.55 -5.64
N SER A 175 3.46 -1.00 -6.82
CA SER A 175 3.32 -1.74 -8.09
C SER A 175 4.19 -2.99 -8.14
N HIS A 176 5.42 -2.92 -7.62
CA HIS A 176 6.30 -4.07 -7.47
C HIS A 176 5.70 -5.15 -6.54
N GLY A 177 5.15 -4.73 -5.39
CA GLY A 177 4.54 -5.66 -4.44
C GLY A 177 3.31 -6.37 -5.03
N LEU A 178 2.50 -5.65 -5.80
CA LEU A 178 1.31 -6.20 -6.48
C LEU A 178 1.70 -7.15 -7.63
N GLU A 179 2.66 -6.77 -8.47
CA GLU A 179 3.13 -7.61 -9.57
C GLU A 179 3.82 -8.87 -9.08
N GLN A 180 4.59 -8.76 -8.00
CA GLN A 180 5.23 -9.89 -7.34
C GLN A 180 4.29 -10.69 -6.43
N ASN A 181 2.99 -10.47 -6.50
CA ASN A 181 1.96 -11.22 -5.74
C ASN A 181 2.17 -11.22 -4.21
N ARG A 182 2.87 -10.22 -3.64
CA ARG A 182 3.20 -10.21 -2.20
C ARG A 182 1.99 -10.10 -1.28
N LEU A 183 0.83 -9.70 -1.82
CA LEU A 183 -0.41 -9.46 -1.08
C LEU A 183 -1.50 -10.50 -1.40
N ASP A 184 -1.21 -11.50 -2.24
CA ASP A 184 -2.15 -12.56 -2.59
C ASP A 184 -2.48 -13.42 -1.37
N GLY A 185 -3.77 -13.73 -1.20
CA GLY A 185 -4.28 -14.38 0.01
C GLY A 185 -4.81 -13.40 1.06
N LEU A 186 -4.54 -12.07 0.92
CA LEU A 186 -5.25 -11.05 1.68
C LEU A 186 -6.50 -10.59 0.92
N ASN A 187 -7.57 -10.33 1.67
CA ASN A 187 -8.81 -9.76 1.17
C ASN A 187 -9.04 -8.38 1.78
N PHE A 188 -8.86 -7.32 0.97
CA PHE A 188 -8.97 -5.95 1.44
C PHE A 188 -10.43 -5.48 1.51
N ASN A 189 -10.78 -4.81 2.59
CA ASN A 189 -12.11 -4.17 2.74
C ASN A 189 -12.29 -2.99 1.79
N SER A 190 -11.18 -2.27 1.53
CA SER A 190 -11.19 -1.12 0.63
C SER A 190 -9.86 -1.02 -0.11
N GLY A 191 -9.92 -0.52 -1.34
CA GLY A 191 -8.77 -0.14 -2.14
C GLY A 191 -8.83 1.33 -2.53
N ILE A 192 -7.70 2.03 -2.40
CA ILE A 192 -7.57 3.44 -2.78
C ILE A 192 -6.61 3.55 -3.96
N PHE A 193 -7.02 4.24 -5.03
CA PHE A 193 -6.15 4.59 -6.14
C PHE A 193 -5.94 6.10 -6.15
N THR A 194 -4.73 6.56 -5.92
CA THR A 194 -4.43 7.99 -5.82
C THR A 194 -4.25 8.65 -7.19
N ASN A 195 -3.27 8.20 -7.95
CA ASN A 195 -2.92 8.72 -9.28
C ASN A 195 -1.96 7.78 -10.01
N LEU A 196 -1.69 8.08 -11.28
CA LEU A 196 -0.65 7.45 -12.07
C LEU A 196 0.15 8.53 -12.79
N SER A 197 1.48 8.48 -12.66
CA SER A 197 2.42 9.31 -13.42
C SER A 197 3.67 8.49 -13.77
N HIS A 198 4.56 9.06 -14.58
CA HIS A 198 5.78 8.37 -15.01
C HIS A 198 6.65 8.00 -13.81
N ASP A 199 6.80 6.71 -13.56
CA ASP A 199 7.71 6.15 -12.55
C ASP A 199 7.90 4.64 -12.80
N HIS A 200 9.02 4.07 -12.34
CA HIS A 200 9.29 2.63 -12.39
C HIS A 200 9.14 1.96 -13.77
N LEU A 201 9.33 2.69 -14.88
CA LEU A 201 9.26 2.11 -16.23
C LEU A 201 10.49 1.26 -16.57
N ASP A 202 11.61 1.49 -15.91
CA ASP A 202 12.76 0.60 -15.89
C ASP A 202 12.38 -0.83 -15.50
N TYR A 203 11.49 -0.99 -14.53
CA TYR A 203 10.98 -2.28 -14.08
C TYR A 203 9.77 -2.76 -14.89
N HIS A 204 8.74 -1.94 -15.05
CA HIS A 204 7.48 -2.33 -15.69
C HIS A 204 7.52 -2.29 -17.22
N LYS A 205 8.61 -1.79 -17.83
CA LYS A 205 8.87 -1.63 -19.27
C LYS A 205 7.98 -0.59 -19.96
N ASN A 206 6.70 -0.51 -19.63
CA ASN A 206 5.78 0.46 -20.22
C ASN A 206 4.65 0.86 -19.26
N PHE A 207 3.96 1.94 -19.59
CA PHE A 207 2.90 2.53 -18.80
C PHE A 207 1.69 1.60 -18.63
N LYS A 208 1.38 0.77 -19.63
CA LYS A 208 0.27 -0.20 -19.61
C LYS A 208 0.51 -1.28 -18.56
N ASN A 209 1.71 -1.83 -18.50
CA ASN A 209 2.09 -2.84 -17.51
C ASN A 209 2.09 -2.24 -16.09
N TYR A 210 2.63 -1.02 -15.94
CA TYR A 210 2.63 -0.30 -14.67
C TYR A 210 1.23 -0.05 -14.13
N LEU A 211 0.32 0.41 -15.00
CA LEU A 211 -1.10 0.56 -14.64
C LEU A 211 -1.73 -0.79 -14.28
N ASN A 212 -1.51 -1.83 -15.09
CA ASN A 212 -2.08 -3.16 -14.85
C ASN A 212 -1.62 -3.75 -13.52
N ALA A 213 -0.34 -3.57 -13.15
CA ALA A 213 0.18 -3.98 -11.85
C ALA A 213 -0.61 -3.33 -10.70
N LYS A 214 -0.91 -2.01 -10.79
CA LYS A 214 -1.73 -1.33 -9.77
C LYS A 214 -3.19 -1.76 -9.80
N LEU A 215 -3.78 -1.94 -10.98
CA LEU A 215 -5.17 -2.38 -11.12
C LEU A 215 -5.38 -3.81 -10.64
N TYR A 216 -4.31 -4.60 -10.47
CA TYR A 216 -4.39 -5.94 -9.88
C TYR A 216 -5.05 -5.94 -8.50
N LEU A 217 -4.74 -4.94 -7.66
CA LEU A 217 -5.39 -4.74 -6.36
C LEU A 217 -6.93 -4.81 -6.49
N PHE A 218 -7.49 -4.04 -7.41
CA PHE A 218 -8.95 -3.92 -7.59
C PHE A 218 -9.56 -5.12 -8.32
N LYS A 219 -8.80 -5.75 -9.21
CA LYS A 219 -9.28 -6.92 -9.96
C LYS A 219 -9.30 -8.20 -9.13
N LYS A 220 -8.38 -8.34 -8.14
CA LYS A 220 -8.11 -9.63 -7.48
C LYS A 220 -8.12 -9.63 -5.96
N LEU A 221 -7.85 -8.49 -5.30
CA LEU A 221 -7.57 -8.49 -3.87
C LEU A 221 -8.62 -7.74 -3.03
N ILE A 222 -9.57 -7.05 -3.63
CA ILE A 222 -10.71 -6.45 -2.91
C ILE A 222 -11.76 -7.54 -2.68
N LYS A 223 -12.25 -7.64 -1.43
CA LYS A 223 -13.32 -8.58 -1.08
C LYS A 223 -14.64 -8.20 -1.74
N GLU A 224 -15.55 -9.16 -1.84
CA GLU A 224 -16.92 -8.92 -2.33
C GLU A 224 -17.59 -7.74 -1.60
N LYS A 225 -18.34 -6.93 -2.36
CA LYS A 225 -18.99 -5.69 -1.87
C LYS A 225 -18.01 -4.69 -1.24
N GLY A 226 -16.69 -4.84 -1.49
CA GLY A 226 -15.66 -3.95 -0.98
C GLY A 226 -15.78 -2.54 -1.54
N LYS A 227 -15.06 -1.59 -0.91
CA LYS A 227 -15.06 -0.19 -1.29
C LYS A 227 -13.87 0.14 -2.19
N ILE A 228 -14.10 0.87 -3.28
CA ILE A 228 -13.04 1.48 -4.09
C ILE A 228 -13.12 2.99 -3.94
N ILE A 229 -11.98 3.65 -3.73
CA ILE A 229 -11.89 5.10 -3.56
C ILE A 229 -10.89 5.65 -4.58
N SER A 230 -11.28 6.70 -5.32
CA SER A 230 -10.39 7.35 -6.28
C SER A 230 -10.81 8.79 -6.57
N ASP A 231 -9.93 9.53 -7.24
CA ASP A 231 -10.23 10.85 -7.78
C ASP A 231 -10.87 10.72 -9.17
N ARG A 232 -12.03 11.33 -9.37
CA ARG A 232 -12.74 11.29 -10.65
C ARG A 232 -12.00 12.07 -11.75
N SER A 233 -11.11 12.99 -11.39
CA SER A 233 -10.36 13.82 -12.34
C SER A 233 -9.19 13.11 -13.04
N ILE A 234 -8.78 11.95 -12.56
CA ILE A 234 -7.63 11.22 -13.15
C ILE A 234 -8.05 10.42 -14.39
N PRO A 235 -7.17 10.31 -15.41
CA PRO A 235 -7.48 9.57 -16.64
C PRO A 235 -7.87 8.11 -16.41
N GLU A 236 -7.27 7.47 -15.40
CA GLU A 236 -7.50 6.06 -15.05
C GLU A 236 -8.88 5.79 -14.44
N PHE A 237 -9.61 6.84 -14.02
CA PHE A 237 -10.89 6.69 -13.35
C PHE A 237 -11.92 5.88 -14.16
N LYS A 238 -11.93 6.04 -15.49
CA LYS A 238 -12.82 5.26 -16.37
C LYS A 238 -12.57 3.76 -16.23
N LYS A 239 -11.31 3.32 -16.15
CA LYS A 239 -10.93 1.91 -15.99
C LYS A 239 -11.30 1.40 -14.58
N ILE A 240 -11.07 2.22 -13.55
CA ILE A 240 -11.44 1.90 -12.16
C ILE A 240 -12.95 1.74 -12.04
N LYS A 241 -13.74 2.66 -12.64
CA LYS A 241 -15.20 2.59 -12.67
C LYS A 241 -15.69 1.31 -13.35
N LYS A 242 -15.09 0.93 -14.49
CA LYS A 242 -15.43 -0.33 -15.18
C LYS A 242 -15.18 -1.56 -14.30
N ILE A 243 -14.05 -1.59 -13.57
CA ILE A 243 -13.75 -2.68 -12.64
C ILE A 243 -14.78 -2.71 -11.49
N ALA A 244 -15.11 -1.54 -10.93
CA ALA A 244 -16.07 -1.44 -9.84
C ALA A 244 -17.47 -1.94 -10.25
N LEU A 245 -17.93 -1.58 -11.43
CA LEU A 245 -19.22 -2.05 -11.98
C LEU A 245 -19.22 -3.56 -12.21
N ASN A 246 -18.21 -4.10 -12.90
CA ASN A 246 -18.12 -5.53 -13.21
C ASN A 246 -18.04 -6.42 -11.97
N LYS A 247 -17.44 -5.90 -10.88
CA LYS A 247 -17.25 -6.62 -9.61
C LYS A 247 -18.28 -6.24 -8.54
N LYS A 248 -19.25 -5.38 -8.86
CA LYS A 248 -20.26 -4.87 -7.92
C LYS A 248 -19.69 -4.24 -6.66
N PHE A 249 -18.55 -3.52 -6.79
CA PHE A 249 -17.91 -2.81 -5.70
C PHE A 249 -18.57 -1.45 -5.44
N ASN A 250 -18.51 -0.98 -4.20
CA ASN A 250 -18.97 0.35 -3.82
C ASN A 250 -17.92 1.39 -4.23
N LEU A 251 -18.13 2.08 -5.36
CA LEU A 251 -17.23 3.12 -5.85
C LEU A 251 -17.53 4.46 -5.20
N HIS A 252 -16.55 5.02 -4.52
CA HIS A 252 -16.55 6.37 -3.96
C HIS A 252 -15.53 7.23 -4.68
N SER A 253 -15.91 8.45 -5.04
CA SER A 253 -15.02 9.38 -5.73
C SER A 253 -15.01 10.75 -5.08
N ILE A 254 -13.90 11.48 -5.27
CA ILE A 254 -13.73 12.88 -4.92
C ILE A 254 -13.65 13.69 -6.22
N HIS A 255 -14.34 14.78 -6.34
CA HIS A 255 -14.26 15.81 -7.40
C HIS A 255 -15.39 16.81 -7.26
N ASP A 256 -15.31 17.94 -7.99
CA ASP A 256 -16.35 18.97 -8.05
C ASP A 256 -17.68 18.42 -8.56
N ASN A 257 -17.64 17.41 -9.44
CA ASN A 257 -18.81 16.71 -10.01
C ASN A 257 -19.02 15.31 -9.40
N SER A 258 -18.53 15.05 -8.19
CA SER A 258 -18.72 13.77 -7.52
C SER A 258 -20.11 13.68 -6.86
N ASN A 259 -20.74 12.52 -6.96
CA ASN A 259 -21.99 12.24 -6.25
C ASN A 259 -21.78 11.88 -4.78
N ASN A 260 -20.54 11.50 -4.38
CA ASN A 260 -20.23 11.08 -3.02
C ASN A 260 -19.67 12.22 -2.17
N PHE A 261 -18.58 12.86 -2.66
CA PHE A 261 -17.93 13.99 -2.00
C PHE A 261 -17.73 15.10 -3.04
N LYS A 262 -18.69 15.98 -3.15
CA LYS A 262 -18.63 17.12 -4.07
C LYS A 262 -17.90 18.27 -3.41
N ILE A 263 -16.86 18.77 -4.05
CA ILE A 263 -16.14 19.97 -3.64
C ILE A 263 -16.93 21.18 -4.18
N LEU A 264 -17.47 22.00 -3.29
CA LEU A 264 -18.22 23.19 -3.66
C LEU A 264 -17.32 24.42 -3.81
N SER A 265 -16.39 24.59 -2.90
CA SER A 265 -15.39 25.65 -2.97
C SER A 265 -14.09 25.25 -2.27
N HIS A 266 -12.99 25.84 -2.72
CA HIS A 266 -11.67 25.68 -2.12
C HIS A 266 -10.91 27.01 -2.22
N SER A 267 -10.30 27.43 -1.12
CA SER A 267 -9.44 28.61 -1.05
C SER A 267 -8.24 28.39 -0.13
N PHE A 268 -7.18 29.14 -0.38
CA PHE A 268 -5.99 29.16 0.48
C PHE A 268 -6.04 30.35 1.42
N ILE A 269 -5.71 30.14 2.70
CA ILE A 269 -5.52 31.19 3.69
C ILE A 269 -4.18 30.95 4.40
N GLY A 270 -3.14 31.64 3.92
CA GLY A 270 -1.77 31.43 4.39
C GLY A 270 -1.33 29.98 4.17
N GLU A 271 -0.97 29.29 5.24
CA GLU A 271 -0.55 27.89 5.23
C GLU A 271 -1.73 26.89 5.32
N SER A 272 -2.94 27.40 5.52
CA SER A 272 -4.16 26.60 5.62
C SER A 272 -4.97 26.63 4.34
N GLN A 273 -5.89 25.69 4.24
CA GLN A 273 -6.86 25.58 3.17
C GLN A 273 -8.27 25.56 3.77
N LEU A 274 -9.20 26.31 3.18
CA LEU A 274 -10.63 26.23 3.48
C LEU A 274 -11.32 25.46 2.38
N LEU A 275 -12.16 24.53 2.76
CA LEU A 275 -12.87 23.66 1.86
C LEU A 275 -14.35 23.60 2.25
N LYS A 276 -15.23 23.77 1.30
CA LYS A 276 -16.67 23.48 1.42
C LYS A 276 -17.01 22.26 0.61
N ILE A 277 -17.49 21.21 1.26
CA ILE A 277 -17.89 19.96 0.60
C ILE A 277 -19.37 19.67 0.84
N LYS A 278 -19.98 18.99 -0.16
CA LYS A 278 -21.31 18.38 -0.01
C LYS A 278 -21.15 16.86 0.00
N HIS A 279 -21.74 16.24 1.00
CA HIS A 279 -21.90 14.79 1.07
C HIS A 279 -23.33 14.45 1.40
N LYS A 280 -23.99 13.73 0.49
CA LYS A 280 -25.44 13.55 0.51
C LYS A 280 -26.14 14.91 0.55
N ASN A 281 -27.03 15.15 1.51
CA ASN A 281 -27.75 16.41 1.69
C ASN A 281 -27.05 17.41 2.65
N PHE A 282 -25.88 17.05 3.19
CA PHE A 282 -25.19 17.89 4.17
C PHE A 282 -24.03 18.63 3.54
N ILE A 283 -23.80 19.87 4.01
CA ILE A 283 -22.68 20.70 3.64
C ILE A 283 -21.77 20.85 4.85
N PHE A 284 -20.47 20.69 4.63
CA PHE A 284 -19.45 20.79 5.66
C PHE A 284 -18.38 21.79 5.26
N ASN A 285 -17.96 22.62 6.21
CA ASN A 285 -16.81 23.50 6.09
C ASN A 285 -15.63 22.85 6.81
N ILE A 286 -14.51 22.76 6.15
CA ILE A 286 -13.31 22.09 6.65
C ILE A 286 -12.14 23.07 6.57
N LYS A 287 -11.44 23.27 7.70
CA LYS A 287 -10.13 23.92 7.71
C LYS A 287 -9.05 22.86 7.76
N LEU A 288 -8.13 22.91 6.81
CA LEU A 288 -7.04 21.97 6.70
C LEU A 288 -5.70 22.72 6.82
N ASN A 289 -4.93 22.40 7.84
CA ASN A 289 -3.63 23.02 8.12
C ASN A 289 -2.49 22.27 7.41
N LEU A 290 -2.62 22.11 6.09
CA LEU A 290 -1.65 21.43 5.22
C LEU A 290 -1.38 22.29 3.99
N ILE A 291 -0.14 22.24 3.52
CA ILE A 291 0.30 22.93 2.29
C ILE A 291 0.02 22.04 1.07
N GLY A 292 -0.48 22.65 -0.01
CA GLY A 292 -0.68 22.03 -1.32
C GLY A 292 -2.06 21.36 -1.50
N LYS A 293 -2.72 21.65 -2.61
CA LYS A 293 -4.02 21.07 -3.00
C LYS A 293 -3.98 19.54 -3.12
N ILE A 294 -2.81 18.98 -3.43
CA ILE A 294 -2.63 17.52 -3.50
C ILE A 294 -2.86 16.85 -2.12
N GLN A 295 -2.46 17.51 -1.02
CA GLN A 295 -2.69 16.99 0.32
C GLN A 295 -4.18 17.00 0.69
N LEU A 296 -4.93 17.99 0.21
CA LEU A 296 -6.38 18.01 0.33
C LEU A 296 -7.01 16.75 -0.27
N LYS A 297 -6.63 16.38 -1.51
CA LYS A 297 -7.12 15.16 -2.16
C LYS A 297 -6.79 13.91 -1.35
N ASN A 298 -5.56 13.82 -0.84
CA ASN A 298 -5.13 12.70 0.01
C ASN A 298 -5.96 12.61 1.31
N VAL A 299 -6.23 13.74 1.97
CA VAL A 299 -7.08 13.80 3.17
C VAL A 299 -8.51 13.37 2.85
N LEU A 300 -9.12 13.85 1.76
CA LEU A 300 -10.46 13.46 1.36
C LEU A 300 -10.60 11.95 1.11
N MET A 301 -9.63 11.33 0.43
CA MET A 301 -9.60 9.88 0.25
C MET A 301 -9.50 9.14 1.58
N SER A 302 -8.72 9.67 2.53
CA SER A 302 -8.57 9.10 3.87
C SER A 302 -9.84 9.25 4.71
N ILE A 303 -10.56 10.37 4.58
CA ILE A 303 -11.88 10.60 5.21
C ILE A 303 -12.88 9.54 4.71
N ILE A 304 -12.98 9.35 3.39
CA ILE A 304 -13.88 8.35 2.80
C ILE A 304 -13.52 6.94 3.26
N ALA A 305 -12.23 6.63 3.37
CA ALA A 305 -11.77 5.33 3.85
C ALA A 305 -12.11 5.09 5.33
N ALA A 306 -12.04 6.14 6.16
CA ALA A 306 -12.32 6.07 7.58
C ALA A 306 -13.83 6.08 7.91
N ASN A 307 -14.65 6.68 7.03
CA ASN A 307 -16.09 6.76 7.22
C ASN A 307 -16.77 5.38 7.04
N ASN A 308 -17.36 4.90 8.12
CA ASN A 308 -18.08 3.63 8.19
C ASN A 308 -19.13 3.68 9.32
N ASP A 309 -19.88 2.60 9.51
CA ASP A 309 -20.97 2.52 10.51
C ASP A 309 -20.52 2.79 11.95
N LYS A 310 -19.23 2.59 12.24
CA LYS A 310 -18.65 2.77 13.60
C LYS A 310 -17.98 4.14 13.81
N LEU A 311 -17.83 4.94 12.76
CA LEU A 311 -17.20 6.26 12.81
C LEU A 311 -17.88 7.20 11.80
N SER A 312 -18.76 8.06 12.30
CA SER A 312 -19.53 9.00 11.49
C SER A 312 -18.66 10.10 10.88
N LEU A 313 -19.12 10.64 9.75
CA LEU A 313 -18.43 11.72 9.04
C LEU A 313 -18.20 12.95 9.95
N SER A 314 -19.19 13.35 10.73
CA SER A 314 -19.07 14.52 11.65
C SER A 314 -17.90 14.34 12.64
N LYS A 315 -17.78 13.16 13.27
CA LYS A 315 -16.66 12.88 14.18
C LYS A 315 -15.31 12.93 13.46
N ILE A 316 -15.26 12.47 12.21
CA ILE A 316 -14.05 12.54 11.39
C ILE A 316 -13.72 14.02 11.11
N LEU A 317 -14.68 14.82 10.67
CA LEU A 317 -14.44 16.19 10.26
C LEU A 317 -13.99 17.08 11.42
N ASN A 318 -14.48 16.85 12.62
CA ASN A 318 -14.08 17.61 13.83
C ASN A 318 -12.58 17.48 14.18
N ILE A 319 -11.91 16.42 13.70
CA ILE A 319 -10.46 16.24 13.97
C ILE A 319 -9.57 16.70 12.83
N ILE A 320 -10.13 17.02 11.65
CA ILE A 320 -9.32 17.37 10.47
C ILE A 320 -8.38 18.56 10.73
N PRO A 321 -8.76 19.62 11.48
CA PRO A 321 -7.82 20.69 11.81
C PRO A 321 -6.60 20.26 12.62
N LYS A 322 -6.65 19.09 13.28
CA LYS A 322 -5.56 18.53 14.09
C LYS A 322 -4.58 17.65 13.27
N ILE A 323 -4.91 17.38 12.01
CA ILE A 323 -4.05 16.57 11.13
C ILE A 323 -2.77 17.34 10.83
N LYS A 324 -1.65 16.68 11.01
CA LYS A 324 -0.31 17.19 10.76
C LYS A 324 0.24 16.69 9.43
N PRO A 325 1.10 17.46 8.75
CA PRO A 325 1.84 16.99 7.59
C PRO A 325 2.68 15.76 7.96
N ILE A 326 3.04 15.00 6.95
CA ILE A 326 3.89 13.83 7.10
C ILE A 326 5.32 14.25 6.83
N GLU A 327 6.25 13.68 7.56
CA GLU A 327 7.68 13.90 7.36
C GLU A 327 8.07 13.76 5.88
N GLY A 328 8.71 14.80 5.36
CA GLY A 328 9.13 14.87 3.95
C GLY A 328 7.99 14.96 2.91
N ARG A 329 6.78 15.40 3.26
CA ARG A 329 5.66 15.54 2.32
C ARG A 329 4.97 16.90 2.48
N PHE A 330 5.40 17.89 1.71
CA PHE A 330 4.98 19.29 1.88
C PHE A 330 5.12 19.76 3.33
N GLU A 331 6.15 19.30 3.99
CA GLU A 331 6.39 19.57 5.39
C GLU A 331 7.11 20.91 5.55
N LYS A 332 6.51 21.83 6.29
CA LYS A 332 7.22 23.03 6.75
C LYS A 332 8.14 22.64 7.90
N ILE A 333 9.45 22.62 7.63
CA ILE A 333 10.47 22.23 8.63
C ILE A 333 11.01 23.43 9.41
N GLY A 334 10.75 24.66 8.95
CA GLY A 334 11.19 25.85 9.63
C GLY A 334 11.00 27.13 8.84
N GLU A 335 11.51 28.21 9.41
CA GLU A 335 11.66 29.52 8.78
C GLU A 335 13.11 29.99 8.96
N ILE A 336 13.65 30.63 7.90
CA ILE A 336 14.97 31.30 7.95
C ILE A 336 14.79 32.78 7.97
N LYS A 337 15.91 33.55 8.01
CA LYS A 337 15.91 35.01 7.95
C LYS A 337 14.90 35.55 6.93
N ASN A 338 14.27 36.69 7.20
CA ASN A 338 13.23 37.28 6.37
C ASN A 338 11.90 36.50 6.29
N LYS A 339 11.62 35.64 7.27
CA LYS A 339 10.39 34.80 7.32
C LYS A 339 10.19 33.93 6.11
N SER A 340 11.29 33.53 5.45
CA SER A 340 11.24 32.56 4.34
C SER A 340 10.98 31.17 4.89
N ARG A 341 9.97 30.49 4.36
CA ARG A 341 9.60 29.14 4.77
C ARG A 341 10.49 28.11 4.12
N VAL A 342 10.92 27.12 4.89
CA VAL A 342 11.62 25.94 4.39
C VAL A 342 10.61 24.79 4.33
N ILE A 343 10.36 24.28 3.11
CA ILE A 343 9.40 23.21 2.86
C ILE A 343 10.16 22.00 2.31
N LEU A 344 10.02 20.87 2.97
CA LEU A 344 10.61 19.59 2.56
C LEU A 344 9.58 18.74 1.83
N ASP A 345 9.94 18.23 0.65
CA ASP A 345 9.15 17.25 -0.08
C ASP A 345 10.01 16.14 -0.68
N TYR A 346 9.46 14.97 -0.78
CA TYR A 346 10.13 13.77 -1.34
C TYR A 346 10.05 13.68 -2.87
N ALA A 347 9.60 14.71 -3.55
CA ALA A 347 9.47 14.71 -5.01
C ALA A 347 10.83 14.38 -5.66
N HIS A 348 10.90 13.26 -6.39
CA HIS A 348 12.13 12.75 -7.00
C HIS A 348 11.92 12.32 -8.47
N THR A 349 10.76 12.64 -9.04
CA THR A 349 10.48 12.48 -10.46
C THR A 349 10.11 13.84 -11.06
N PRO A 350 10.35 14.09 -12.37
CA PRO A 350 10.02 15.37 -13.01
C PRO A 350 8.56 15.78 -12.77
N GLU A 351 7.63 14.85 -12.92
CA GLU A 351 6.20 15.09 -12.70
C GLU A 351 5.89 15.44 -11.23
N ALA A 352 6.47 14.70 -10.26
CA ALA A 352 6.26 14.98 -8.84
C ALA A 352 6.81 16.36 -8.47
N LEU A 353 7.98 16.72 -8.97
CA LEU A 353 8.58 18.04 -8.75
C LEU A 353 7.74 19.15 -9.36
N LYS A 354 7.28 18.99 -10.60
CA LYS A 354 6.36 19.91 -11.26
C LYS A 354 5.08 20.12 -10.44
N ILE A 355 4.46 19.03 -9.98
CA ILE A 355 3.25 19.08 -9.14
C ILE A 355 3.55 19.82 -7.81
N CYS A 356 4.70 19.54 -7.18
CA CYS A 356 5.12 20.22 -5.96
C CYS A 356 5.21 21.73 -6.18
N LEU A 357 5.96 22.18 -7.17
CA LEU A 357 6.15 23.60 -7.47
C LEU A 357 4.85 24.31 -7.85
N LEU A 358 3.99 23.66 -8.64
CA LEU A 358 2.68 24.21 -9.00
C LEU A 358 1.78 24.37 -7.77
N ASN A 359 1.75 23.40 -6.86
CA ASN A 359 0.96 23.50 -5.63
C ASN A 359 1.47 24.64 -4.73
N LEU A 360 2.78 24.82 -4.61
CA LEU A 360 3.38 25.94 -3.85
C LEU A 360 3.04 27.28 -4.48
N LYS A 361 3.16 27.40 -5.81
CA LYS A 361 2.83 28.64 -6.52
C LYS A 361 1.36 28.99 -6.40
N GLN A 362 0.46 27.99 -6.45
CA GLN A 362 -0.97 28.21 -6.25
C GLN A 362 -1.30 28.70 -4.84
N GLN A 363 -0.65 28.16 -3.81
CA GLN A 363 -0.90 28.55 -2.43
C GLN A 363 -0.21 29.88 -2.04
N PHE A 364 0.94 30.16 -2.65
CA PHE A 364 1.74 31.35 -2.36
C PHE A 364 2.06 32.15 -3.63
N PRO A 365 1.05 32.69 -4.34
CA PRO A 365 1.22 33.26 -5.68
C PRO A 365 2.18 34.43 -5.75
N LYS A 366 2.26 35.24 -4.69
CA LYS A 366 3.12 36.42 -4.57
C LYS A 366 4.52 36.13 -4.03
N LYS A 367 4.83 34.87 -3.69
CA LYS A 367 6.14 34.53 -3.12
C LYS A 367 7.08 33.97 -4.20
N LYS A 368 8.37 34.32 -4.09
CA LYS A 368 9.44 33.71 -4.86
C LYS A 368 9.70 32.32 -4.32
N ILE A 369 9.90 31.36 -5.21
CA ILE A 369 10.25 29.98 -4.85
C ILE A 369 11.72 29.77 -5.20
N VAL A 370 12.51 29.36 -4.25
CA VAL A 370 13.89 28.88 -4.44
C VAL A 370 13.86 27.38 -4.29
N LEU A 371 14.33 26.65 -5.31
CA LEU A 371 14.37 25.19 -5.34
C LEU A 371 15.79 24.72 -5.05
N LEU A 372 15.92 23.90 -4.00
CA LEU A 372 17.12 23.08 -3.76
C LEU A 372 16.77 21.64 -4.14
N PHE A 373 17.46 21.10 -5.12
CA PHE A 373 17.16 19.78 -5.69
C PHE A 373 18.43 18.98 -5.91
N GLY A 374 18.37 17.66 -5.67
CA GLY A 374 19.43 16.72 -5.93
C GLY A 374 18.91 15.41 -6.47
N CYS A 375 19.69 14.73 -7.34
CA CYS A 375 19.39 13.41 -7.88
C CYS A 375 20.41 12.39 -7.42
N GLY A 376 19.97 11.20 -7.03
CA GLY A 376 20.87 10.05 -6.79
C GLY A 376 21.49 9.55 -8.09
N GLY A 377 22.82 9.26 -8.07
CA GLY A 377 23.65 9.07 -9.26
C GLY A 377 23.24 7.95 -10.23
N ASN A 378 23.04 6.73 -9.79
CA ASN A 378 22.97 5.53 -10.65
C ASN A 378 21.58 4.94 -10.85
N ARG A 379 20.53 5.77 -10.83
CA ARG A 379 19.16 5.35 -11.14
C ARG A 379 18.72 5.90 -12.50
N ASP A 380 17.51 5.56 -12.92
CA ASP A 380 16.87 5.92 -14.18
C ASP A 380 17.29 7.34 -14.69
N GLN A 381 18.17 7.36 -15.70
CA GLN A 381 18.74 8.61 -16.25
C GLN A 381 17.68 9.49 -16.91
N ASN A 382 16.56 8.91 -17.36
CA ASN A 382 15.42 9.63 -17.95
C ASN A 382 14.63 10.44 -16.91
N LYS A 383 15.00 10.41 -15.64
CA LYS A 383 14.43 11.24 -14.57
C LYS A 383 15.21 12.54 -14.29
N ARG A 384 16.30 12.78 -15.02
CA ARG A 384 17.15 13.97 -14.87
C ARG A 384 16.75 15.11 -15.79
#